data_9a6bf2a03134287c79af621f8e711d4b
#
_entry.id   9a6bf2a03134287c79af621f8e711d4b
#
_cell.length_a   1.000
_cell.length_b   1.000
_cell.length_c   1.000
_cell.angle_alpha   90.00
_cell.angle_beta   90.00
_cell.angle_gamma   90.00
#
_symmetry.space_group_name_H-M   'P 1'
#
loop_
_entity.id
_entity.type
_entity.pdbx_description
1 polymer ?
#
loop_
_entity_poly.entity_id
_entity_poly.type
_entity_poly.pdbx_seq_one_letter_code
_entity_poly.pdbx_strand_id
1 'polypeptide(L)'
;MESPRHPMTPTRPTAAVPPERFEAATLAPIAASRVQPTADAVTAAVPASPAEPAPVVAVDHVGHRFGTNMALDDLSFEVPDGAITVLLGPNGAGKTTAIRAITGAIAPMWGAVSTFRLDPDDDGHLVRPRCGVVSAKPALYDRLTGRDNLAYAAELYDVGRGSDAAERIEECAARFGISDALDQMVGGYSTGMKTRLALARSVLHDPQLLLYDEPTSGLDPESSYAVLDMIREMTSFGHTVVMCTHLLGEAEGLADHIVMMEAGTALISGSPTELTHRYWPNPILTLDAEDTRLLDRSASFPGVAGYRRDPSGVRLEVDDLRRVPDIVASLIADGIRLTRVDPHVPTLEDLYFTIRREAGVGALGAGIAPITTGHGTLPTLGTTTPDAQVAPATVPPPFDPALLAPQPSAGHTSTGHTSGTQSTDMIQEGRR
;
A
#
# COMPACT_ATOMS: atom_id res chain seq x y z
N MET A 1 15.70 61.63 40.73
CA MET A 1 15.61 60.35 41.46
C MET A 1 15.52 59.25 40.43
N GLU A 2 16.68 58.74 40.04
CA GLU A 2 16.82 57.67 39.06
C GLU A 2 16.83 56.32 39.77
N SER A 3 15.99 55.40 39.30
CA SER A 3 16.00 53.99 39.78
C SER A 3 17.01 53.18 38.94
N PRO A 4 17.81 52.30 39.55
CA PRO A 4 18.86 51.57 38.86
C PRO A 4 18.30 50.39 38.06
N ARG A 5 18.81 50.25 36.83
CA ARG A 5 18.58 49.12 35.92
C ARG A 5 19.39 47.91 36.41
N HIS A 6 18.75 46.77 36.62
CA HIS A 6 19.42 45.49 36.81
C HIS A 6 19.95 44.95 35.44
N PRO A 7 21.14 44.34 35.42
CA PRO A 7 21.67 43.72 34.21
C PRO A 7 21.03 42.36 33.98
N MET A 8 20.54 42.15 32.75
CA MET A 8 20.09 40.85 32.28
C MET A 8 21.28 39.88 32.07
N THR A 9 21.24 38.78 32.76
CA THR A 9 22.16 37.64 32.57
C THR A 9 21.82 36.92 31.28
N PRO A 10 22.80 36.55 30.40
CA PRO A 10 22.53 35.79 29.19
C PRO A 10 22.18 34.33 29.54
N THR A 11 21.03 33.88 29.09
CA THR A 11 20.61 32.48 29.12
C THR A 11 21.53 31.62 28.25
N ARG A 12 22.11 30.62 28.85
CA ARG A 12 22.91 29.59 28.22
C ARG A 12 22.07 28.81 27.20
N PRO A 13 22.59 28.47 25.99
CA PRO A 13 21.85 27.61 25.07
C PRO A 13 21.76 26.20 25.66
N THR A 14 20.55 25.66 25.66
CA THR A 14 20.24 24.28 26.02
C THR A 14 20.97 23.34 25.06
N ALA A 15 21.79 22.46 25.59
CA ALA A 15 22.49 21.45 24.81
C ALA A 15 21.48 20.54 24.10
N ALA A 16 21.69 20.33 22.81
CA ALA A 16 20.95 19.36 22.02
C ALA A 16 21.19 17.95 22.60
N VAL A 17 20.11 17.26 22.91
CA VAL A 17 20.12 15.85 23.29
C VAL A 17 20.45 15.05 22.03
N PRO A 18 21.49 14.18 22.05
CA PRO A 18 21.76 13.32 20.90
C PRO A 18 20.63 12.31 20.72
N PRO A 19 20.32 11.89 19.48
CA PRO A 19 19.32 10.86 19.22
C PRO A 19 19.76 9.55 19.88
N GLU A 20 18.93 9.04 20.78
CA GLU A 20 19.12 7.71 21.36
C GLU A 20 19.03 6.67 20.25
N ARG A 21 20.10 5.92 20.07
CA ARG A 21 20.07 4.71 19.26
C ARG A 21 19.22 3.69 19.99
N PHE A 22 18.03 3.37 19.45
CA PHE A 22 17.28 2.21 19.87
C PHE A 22 18.09 0.96 19.53
N GLU A 23 18.67 0.33 20.53
CA GLU A 23 19.14 -1.04 20.40
C GLU A 23 17.90 -1.92 20.25
N ALA A 24 17.81 -2.60 19.10
CA ALA A 24 16.78 -3.62 18.86
C ALA A 24 16.93 -4.71 19.92
N ALA A 25 16.02 -4.75 20.86
CA ALA A 25 15.94 -5.86 21.81
C ALA A 25 15.58 -7.11 21.01
N THR A 26 16.56 -8.00 20.86
CA THR A 26 16.38 -9.33 20.27
C THR A 26 15.48 -10.12 21.23
N LEU A 27 14.17 -10.09 20.97
CA LEU A 27 13.20 -10.88 21.72
C LEU A 27 13.26 -12.34 21.24
N ALA A 28 13.39 -13.26 22.17
CA ALA A 28 13.33 -14.70 21.89
C ALA A 28 11.95 -15.08 21.31
N PRO A 29 11.88 -16.10 20.42
CA PRO A 29 10.62 -16.52 19.85
C PRO A 29 9.69 -17.01 20.94
N ILE A 30 8.45 -16.53 20.95
CA ILE A 30 7.39 -17.00 21.83
C ILE A 30 7.06 -18.42 21.41
N ALA A 31 7.17 -19.39 22.31
CA ALA A 31 6.87 -20.78 22.04
C ALA A 31 5.39 -20.94 21.70
N ALA A 32 5.09 -21.12 20.42
CA ALA A 32 3.75 -21.40 19.94
C ALA A 32 3.32 -22.80 20.45
N SER A 33 2.38 -22.84 21.36
CA SER A 33 1.68 -24.07 21.76
C SER A 33 0.75 -24.48 20.63
N ARG A 34 1.27 -25.26 19.66
CA ARG A 34 0.46 -25.88 18.60
C ARG A 34 -0.37 -27.00 19.20
N VAL A 35 -1.68 -26.86 19.21
CA VAL A 35 -2.61 -27.99 19.33
C VAL A 35 -2.55 -28.77 18.01
N GLN A 36 -1.99 -29.97 18.05
CA GLN A 36 -1.97 -30.89 16.90
C GLN A 36 -3.32 -31.55 16.73
N PRO A 37 -3.93 -31.58 15.54
CA PRO A 37 -5.04 -32.49 15.27
C PRO A 37 -4.52 -33.91 15.08
N THR A 38 -5.18 -34.87 15.71
CA THR A 38 -4.91 -36.30 15.63
C THR A 38 -5.12 -36.81 14.21
N ALA A 39 -4.11 -37.50 13.71
CA ALA A 39 -4.15 -38.19 12.42
C ALA A 39 -4.90 -39.51 12.54
N ASP A 40 -5.90 -39.72 11.68
CA ASP A 40 -6.29 -41.05 11.22
C ASP A 40 -6.92 -40.94 9.82
N ALA A 41 -6.22 -41.45 8.87
CA ALA A 41 -6.63 -42.26 7.71
C ALA A 41 -5.64 -42.12 6.54
N VAL A 42 -4.78 -43.10 6.46
CA VAL A 42 -3.85 -43.33 5.35
C VAL A 42 -4.62 -43.85 4.14
N THR A 43 -4.50 -43.16 3.01
CA THR A 43 -4.59 -43.80 1.69
C THR A 43 -3.44 -43.28 0.84
N ALA A 44 -2.53 -44.20 0.49
CA ALA A 44 -1.33 -43.92 -0.27
C ALA A 44 -1.67 -43.46 -1.69
N ALA A 45 -1.22 -42.26 -2.05
CA ALA A 45 -1.14 -41.81 -3.43
C ALA A 45 0.30 -41.36 -3.71
N VAL A 46 0.76 -41.67 -4.93
CA VAL A 46 2.05 -41.47 -5.57
C VAL A 46 2.60 -40.07 -5.29
N PRO A 47 3.91 -39.88 -5.04
CA PRO A 47 4.48 -38.54 -4.76
C PRO A 47 4.40 -37.66 -6.00
N ALA A 48 3.45 -36.76 -6.01
CA ALA A 48 3.49 -35.58 -6.86
C ALA A 48 4.67 -34.70 -6.44
N SER A 49 5.30 -34.04 -7.39
CA SER A 49 6.25 -32.94 -7.18
C SER A 49 5.84 -32.09 -5.97
N PRO A 50 6.76 -31.53 -5.17
CA PRO A 50 6.37 -30.74 -4.03
C PRO A 50 5.39 -29.66 -4.49
N ALA A 51 4.12 -29.84 -4.16
CA ALA A 51 3.08 -28.88 -4.49
C ALA A 51 3.46 -27.57 -3.78
N GLU A 52 3.49 -26.49 -4.51
CA GLU A 52 3.62 -25.15 -3.92
C GLU A 52 2.61 -25.04 -2.77
N PRO A 53 3.01 -24.47 -1.62
CA PRO A 53 2.09 -24.29 -0.51
C PRO A 53 0.86 -23.52 -0.98
N ALA A 54 -0.33 -24.08 -0.69
CA ALA A 54 -1.58 -23.47 -1.13
C ALA A 54 -1.70 -22.04 -0.54
N PRO A 55 -2.20 -21.09 -1.32
CA PRO A 55 -2.30 -19.70 -0.90
C PRO A 55 -3.21 -19.55 0.34
N VAL A 56 -2.91 -18.60 1.20
CA VAL A 56 -3.75 -18.24 2.36
C VAL A 56 -5.04 -17.56 1.91
N VAL A 57 -4.95 -16.74 0.86
CA VAL A 57 -6.09 -16.10 0.21
C VAL A 57 -6.03 -16.38 -1.29
N ALA A 58 -7.16 -16.77 -1.86
CA ALA A 58 -7.37 -16.82 -3.30
C ALA A 58 -8.60 -15.99 -3.65
N VAL A 59 -8.45 -15.07 -4.57
CA VAL A 59 -9.51 -14.23 -5.15
C VAL A 59 -9.61 -14.61 -6.61
N ASP A 60 -10.80 -15.09 -7.04
CA ASP A 60 -11.01 -15.66 -8.36
C ASP A 60 -12.20 -14.98 -9.07
N HIS A 61 -11.91 -14.17 -10.09
CA HIS A 61 -12.87 -13.47 -10.92
C HIS A 61 -13.92 -12.66 -10.13
N VAL A 62 -13.47 -12.04 -9.03
CA VAL A 62 -14.37 -11.34 -8.10
C VAL A 62 -14.83 -9.99 -8.64
N GLY A 63 -16.15 -9.81 -8.58
CA GLY A 63 -16.76 -8.51 -8.86
C GLY A 63 -17.69 -8.05 -7.76
N HIS A 64 -17.67 -6.74 -7.51
CA HIS A 64 -18.55 -6.08 -6.54
C HIS A 64 -18.83 -4.64 -6.91
N ARG A 65 -20.10 -4.22 -6.74
CA ARG A 65 -20.57 -2.88 -7.10
C ARG A 65 -21.34 -2.24 -5.95
N PHE A 66 -21.02 -0.98 -5.68
CA PHE A 66 -21.80 -0.12 -4.77
C PHE A 66 -22.70 0.82 -5.58
N GLY A 67 -23.98 0.52 -5.64
CA GLY A 67 -24.92 1.27 -6.48
C GLY A 67 -24.53 1.17 -7.97
N THR A 68 -24.15 2.28 -8.59
CA THR A 68 -23.67 2.34 -9.98
C THR A 68 -22.14 2.25 -10.09
N ASN A 69 -21.42 2.35 -8.99
CA ASN A 69 -19.95 2.34 -9.00
C ASN A 69 -19.41 0.92 -8.90
N MET A 70 -18.70 0.46 -9.95
CA MET A 70 -17.97 -0.80 -9.95
C MET A 70 -16.73 -0.64 -9.09
N ALA A 71 -16.61 -1.38 -8.00
CA ALA A 71 -15.49 -1.32 -7.07
C ALA A 71 -14.48 -2.45 -7.30
N LEU A 72 -14.97 -3.63 -7.69
CA LEU A 72 -14.16 -4.75 -8.15
C LEU A 72 -14.76 -5.24 -9.47
N ASP A 73 -13.92 -5.47 -10.47
CA ASP A 73 -14.31 -5.86 -11.82
C ASP A 73 -13.38 -6.96 -12.32
N ASP A 74 -13.77 -8.22 -12.14
CA ASP A 74 -12.98 -9.39 -12.53
C ASP A 74 -11.61 -9.50 -11.82
N LEU A 75 -11.58 -9.20 -10.50
CA LEU A 75 -10.36 -9.22 -9.71
C LEU A 75 -9.92 -10.65 -9.42
N SER A 76 -8.66 -10.99 -9.79
CA SER A 76 -8.07 -12.30 -9.51
C SER A 76 -6.62 -12.14 -9.01
N PHE A 77 -6.30 -12.73 -7.86
CA PHE A 77 -4.95 -12.82 -7.30
C PHE A 77 -4.89 -13.84 -6.16
N GLU A 78 -3.67 -14.19 -5.78
CA GLU A 78 -3.38 -15.07 -4.64
C GLU A 78 -2.46 -14.40 -3.64
N VAL A 79 -2.55 -14.83 -2.37
CA VAL A 79 -1.67 -14.40 -1.27
C VAL A 79 -0.89 -15.61 -0.78
N PRO A 80 0.41 -15.68 -1.01
CA PRO A 80 1.28 -16.74 -0.50
C PRO A 80 1.35 -16.73 1.03
N ASP A 81 1.47 -17.92 1.64
CA ASP A 81 1.62 -18.07 3.10
C ASP A 81 2.97 -17.52 3.58
N GLY A 82 2.97 -16.82 4.71
CA GLY A 82 4.17 -16.28 5.35
C GLY A 82 4.85 -15.13 4.60
N ALA A 83 4.20 -14.58 3.58
CA ALA A 83 4.72 -13.51 2.73
C ALA A 83 3.98 -12.18 2.95
N ILE A 84 4.63 -11.09 2.54
CA ILE A 84 4.00 -9.76 2.46
C ILE A 84 3.50 -9.54 1.03
N THR A 85 2.19 -9.57 0.85
CA THR A 85 1.55 -9.21 -0.42
C THR A 85 1.10 -7.75 -0.37
N VAL A 86 1.56 -6.95 -1.32
CA VAL A 86 1.16 -5.53 -1.44
C VAL A 86 0.16 -5.36 -2.56
N LEU A 87 -1.04 -4.89 -2.22
CA LEU A 87 -2.03 -4.40 -3.18
C LEU A 87 -1.69 -2.95 -3.54
N LEU A 88 -1.06 -2.75 -4.68
CA LEU A 88 -0.55 -1.46 -5.15
C LEU A 88 -1.50 -0.85 -6.18
N GLY A 89 -1.88 0.40 -6.01
CA GLY A 89 -2.70 1.09 -7.00
C GLY A 89 -3.22 2.44 -6.51
N PRO A 90 -3.79 3.25 -7.40
CA PRO A 90 -4.31 4.57 -7.04
C PRO A 90 -5.50 4.48 -6.08
N ASN A 91 -5.89 5.63 -5.54
CA ASN A 91 -7.13 5.73 -4.77
C ASN A 91 -8.33 5.40 -5.65
N GLY A 92 -9.24 4.55 -5.15
CA GLY A 92 -10.37 4.05 -5.93
C GLY A 92 -10.08 2.80 -6.77
N ALA A 93 -8.86 2.25 -6.76
CA ALA A 93 -8.54 1.00 -7.48
C ALA A 93 -9.24 -0.26 -6.94
N GLY A 94 -9.94 -0.18 -5.80
CA GLY A 94 -10.66 -1.32 -5.21
C GLY A 94 -9.94 -1.98 -4.03
N LYS A 95 -8.77 -1.51 -3.61
CA LYS A 95 -7.93 -2.12 -2.54
C LYS A 95 -8.69 -2.40 -1.24
N THR A 96 -9.32 -1.37 -0.67
CA THR A 96 -10.15 -1.49 0.55
C THR A 96 -11.31 -2.48 0.36
N THR A 97 -11.90 -2.51 -0.83
CA THR A 97 -13.00 -3.43 -1.16
C THR A 97 -12.50 -4.87 -1.23
N ALA A 98 -11.30 -5.10 -1.76
CA ALA A 98 -10.66 -6.42 -1.75
C ALA A 98 -10.41 -6.91 -0.31
N ILE A 99 -9.86 -6.07 0.59
CA ILE A 99 -9.70 -6.43 2.03
C ILE A 99 -11.05 -6.83 2.65
N ARG A 100 -12.12 -6.09 2.35
CA ARG A 100 -13.45 -6.39 2.88
C ARG A 100 -14.00 -7.72 2.35
N ALA A 101 -13.74 -8.05 1.10
CA ALA A 101 -14.11 -9.35 0.51
C ALA A 101 -13.32 -10.49 1.15
N ILE A 102 -11.99 -10.34 1.35
CA ILE A 102 -11.13 -11.33 2.02
C ILE A 102 -11.61 -11.68 3.44
N THR A 103 -12.16 -10.69 4.16
CA THR A 103 -12.66 -10.88 5.54
C THR A 103 -14.14 -11.31 5.62
N GLY A 104 -14.83 -11.37 4.48
CA GLY A 104 -16.28 -11.58 4.46
C GLY A 104 -17.08 -10.42 5.06
N ALA A 105 -16.50 -9.19 5.05
CA ALA A 105 -17.24 -7.99 5.42
C ALA A 105 -18.17 -7.51 4.29
N ILE A 106 -17.92 -7.96 3.07
CA ILE A 106 -18.79 -7.83 1.90
C ILE A 106 -18.78 -9.17 1.14
N ALA A 107 -19.94 -9.60 0.66
CA ALA A 107 -20.06 -10.71 -0.28
C ALA A 107 -19.73 -10.27 -1.71
N PRO A 108 -18.99 -11.04 -2.49
CA PRO A 108 -18.85 -10.83 -3.94
C PRO A 108 -20.23 -10.89 -4.62
N MET A 109 -20.43 -10.12 -5.69
CA MET A 109 -21.62 -10.27 -6.54
C MET A 109 -21.46 -11.41 -7.55
N TRP A 110 -20.22 -11.68 -7.96
CA TRP A 110 -19.79 -12.82 -8.76
C TRP A 110 -18.33 -13.16 -8.45
N GLY A 111 -17.87 -14.32 -8.90
CA GLY A 111 -16.57 -14.87 -8.55
C GLY A 111 -16.55 -15.50 -7.18
N ALA A 112 -15.39 -15.84 -6.69
CA ALA A 112 -15.19 -16.52 -5.40
C ALA A 112 -13.99 -15.95 -4.64
N VAL A 113 -14.11 -15.88 -3.31
CA VAL A 113 -13.01 -15.61 -2.39
C VAL A 113 -12.83 -16.82 -1.49
N SER A 114 -11.60 -17.27 -1.36
CA SER A 114 -11.22 -18.28 -0.38
C SER A 114 -10.18 -17.70 0.56
N THR A 115 -10.44 -17.70 1.86
CA THR A 115 -9.51 -17.30 2.90
C THR A 115 -9.32 -18.48 3.85
N PHE A 116 -8.08 -18.96 4.00
CA PHE A 116 -7.76 -20.20 4.72
C PHE A 116 -8.51 -21.44 4.17
N ARG A 117 -8.82 -21.46 2.88
CA ARG A 117 -9.65 -22.47 2.19
C ARG A 117 -11.11 -22.51 2.65
N LEU A 118 -11.59 -21.43 3.24
CA LEU A 118 -12.97 -21.22 3.67
C LEU A 118 -13.58 -20.12 2.81
N ASP A 119 -14.89 -20.18 2.60
CA ASP A 119 -15.64 -19.05 2.03
C ASP A 119 -15.87 -18.00 3.13
N PRO A 120 -15.29 -16.78 3.03
CA PRO A 120 -15.41 -15.78 4.08
C PRO A 120 -16.82 -15.20 4.23
N ASP A 121 -17.71 -15.36 3.25
CA ASP A 121 -19.13 -14.96 3.35
C ASP A 121 -19.91 -15.94 4.21
N ASP A 122 -19.79 -17.23 3.94
CA ASP A 122 -20.47 -18.30 4.67
C ASP A 122 -19.77 -18.59 6.01
N ASP A 123 -18.44 -18.73 6.01
CA ASP A 123 -17.62 -19.15 7.14
C ASP A 123 -16.94 -17.99 7.86
N GLY A 124 -17.46 -16.76 7.73
CA GLY A 124 -16.82 -15.57 8.31
C GLY A 124 -16.55 -15.65 9.82
N HIS A 125 -17.32 -16.44 10.55
CA HIS A 125 -17.11 -16.69 11.98
C HIS A 125 -15.85 -17.54 12.28
N LEU A 126 -15.35 -18.30 11.29
CA LEU A 126 -14.08 -19.04 11.35
C LEU A 126 -12.91 -18.24 10.76
N VAL A 127 -13.18 -17.36 9.79
CA VAL A 127 -12.18 -16.55 9.09
C VAL A 127 -11.75 -15.36 9.95
N ARG A 128 -12.71 -14.53 10.40
CA ARG A 128 -12.40 -13.25 11.09
C ARG A 128 -11.57 -13.37 12.36
N PRO A 129 -11.73 -14.39 13.23
CA PRO A 129 -10.84 -14.55 14.40
C PRO A 129 -9.39 -14.86 14.04
N ARG A 130 -9.10 -15.28 12.81
CA ARG A 130 -7.76 -15.57 12.30
C ARG A 130 -7.16 -14.37 11.54
N CYS A 131 -7.89 -13.25 11.49
CA CYS A 131 -7.49 -12.02 10.80
C CYS A 131 -7.29 -10.86 11.76
N GLY A 132 -6.19 -10.13 11.59
CA GLY A 132 -5.96 -8.83 12.22
C GLY A 132 -6.12 -7.72 11.18
N VAL A 133 -6.94 -6.71 11.45
CA VAL A 133 -7.25 -5.67 10.46
C VAL A 133 -6.92 -4.29 10.99
N VAL A 134 -6.18 -3.50 10.20
CA VAL A 134 -6.01 -2.06 10.40
C VAL A 134 -6.54 -1.34 9.17
N SER A 135 -7.59 -0.56 9.36
CA SER A 135 -8.17 0.28 8.30
C SER A 135 -7.43 1.62 8.20
N ALA A 136 -7.53 2.29 7.05
CA ALA A 136 -6.90 3.59 6.77
C ALA A 136 -7.20 4.67 7.84
N LYS A 137 -8.34 4.54 8.51
CA LYS A 137 -8.65 5.31 9.72
C LYS A 137 -8.76 4.32 10.87
N PRO A 138 -7.75 4.23 11.76
CA PRO A 138 -7.81 3.33 12.90
C PRO A 138 -9.07 3.57 13.72
N ALA A 139 -9.92 2.53 13.83
CA ALA A 139 -11.14 2.59 14.64
C ALA A 139 -10.78 2.42 16.13
N LEU A 140 -10.17 3.44 16.72
CA LEU A 140 -9.80 3.52 18.14
C LEU A 140 -10.82 4.35 18.91
N TYR A 141 -10.99 4.01 20.16
CA TYR A 141 -11.86 4.76 21.08
C TYR A 141 -11.07 5.90 21.72
N ASP A 142 -11.19 7.10 21.18
CA ASP A 142 -10.43 8.29 21.63
C ASP A 142 -10.69 8.65 23.12
N ARG A 143 -11.83 8.24 23.68
CA ARG A 143 -12.20 8.48 25.08
C ARG A 143 -11.71 7.39 26.06
N LEU A 144 -11.05 6.39 25.56
CA LEU A 144 -10.42 5.33 26.35
C LEU A 144 -8.91 5.51 26.31
N THR A 145 -8.23 4.89 27.29
CA THR A 145 -6.77 4.79 27.28
C THR A 145 -6.29 3.80 26.21
N GLY A 146 -5.00 3.82 25.88
CA GLY A 146 -4.41 2.79 25.03
C GLY A 146 -4.64 1.39 25.60
N ARG A 147 -4.44 1.24 26.89
CA ARG A 147 -4.67 -0.01 27.63
C ARG A 147 -6.12 -0.48 27.51
N ASP A 148 -7.09 0.40 27.72
CA ASP A 148 -8.51 0.04 27.60
C ASP A 148 -8.89 -0.35 26.17
N ASN A 149 -8.31 0.31 25.16
CA ASN A 149 -8.49 -0.08 23.75
C ASN A 149 -7.98 -1.50 23.47
N LEU A 150 -6.81 -1.87 24.02
CA LEU A 150 -6.27 -3.23 23.88
C LEU A 150 -7.06 -4.23 24.73
N ALA A 151 -7.44 -3.88 25.96
CA ALA A 151 -8.25 -4.74 26.83
C ALA A 151 -9.61 -5.07 26.21
N TYR A 152 -10.27 -4.08 25.60
CA TYR A 152 -11.51 -4.31 24.87
C TYR A 152 -11.34 -5.29 23.71
N ALA A 153 -10.23 -5.18 22.96
CA ALA A 153 -9.92 -6.13 21.89
C ALA A 153 -9.60 -7.53 22.45
N ALA A 154 -8.84 -7.61 23.54
CA ALA A 154 -8.55 -8.87 24.21
C ALA A 154 -9.82 -9.60 24.64
N GLU A 155 -10.79 -8.88 25.22
CA GLU A 155 -12.08 -9.44 25.60
C GLU A 155 -12.90 -9.91 24.38
N LEU A 156 -12.90 -9.12 23.27
CA LEU A 156 -13.63 -9.45 22.06
C LEU A 156 -13.12 -10.75 21.39
N TYR A 157 -11.81 -10.97 21.44
CA TYR A 157 -11.17 -12.15 20.84
C TYR A 157 -10.88 -13.29 21.83
N ASP A 158 -11.35 -13.16 23.08
CA ASP A 158 -11.11 -14.14 24.17
C ASP A 158 -9.61 -14.43 24.41
N VAL A 159 -8.79 -13.36 24.38
CA VAL A 159 -7.33 -13.42 24.58
C VAL A 159 -7.05 -13.52 26.07
N GLY A 160 -7.01 -14.75 26.60
CA GLY A 160 -6.71 -14.99 28.02
C GLY A 160 -7.66 -14.29 28.99
N ARG A 161 -7.43 -14.46 30.28
CA ARG A 161 -8.19 -13.78 31.33
C ARG A 161 -7.27 -13.29 32.43
N GLY A 162 -7.59 -12.13 33.02
CA GLY A 162 -6.87 -11.59 34.16
C GLY A 162 -5.40 -11.27 33.83
N SER A 163 -4.45 -11.97 34.48
CA SER A 163 -3.01 -11.73 34.31
C SER A 163 -2.52 -12.00 32.90
N ASP A 164 -3.04 -13.02 32.22
CA ASP A 164 -2.55 -13.43 30.89
C ASP A 164 -2.92 -12.41 29.82
N ALA A 165 -4.13 -11.85 29.88
CA ALA A 165 -4.53 -10.75 29.00
C ALA A 165 -3.70 -9.49 29.25
N ALA A 166 -3.43 -9.16 30.51
CA ALA A 166 -2.61 -8.00 30.88
C ALA A 166 -1.17 -8.16 30.40
N GLU A 167 -0.56 -9.33 30.55
CA GLU A 167 0.79 -9.63 30.06
C GLU A 167 0.84 -9.50 28.55
N ARG A 168 -0.14 -10.06 27.83
CA ARG A 168 -0.21 -9.96 26.35
C ARG A 168 -0.37 -8.53 25.87
N ILE A 169 -1.12 -7.67 26.58
CA ILE A 169 -1.25 -6.25 26.29
C ILE A 169 0.10 -5.55 26.43
N GLU A 170 0.83 -5.80 27.51
CA GLU A 170 2.16 -5.21 27.75
C GLU A 170 3.16 -5.66 26.66
N GLU A 171 3.17 -6.94 26.33
CA GLU A 171 4.01 -7.46 25.25
C GLU A 171 3.74 -6.77 23.90
N CYS A 172 2.46 -6.68 23.51
CA CYS A 172 2.08 -6.00 22.28
C CYS A 172 2.45 -4.51 22.32
N ALA A 173 2.22 -3.84 23.46
CA ALA A 173 2.56 -2.44 23.61
C ALA A 173 4.07 -2.19 23.51
N ALA A 174 4.87 -3.05 24.15
CA ALA A 174 6.33 -2.99 24.07
C ALA A 174 6.83 -3.20 22.63
N ARG A 175 6.29 -4.21 21.94
CA ARG A 175 6.64 -4.51 20.55
C ARG A 175 6.39 -3.34 19.60
N PHE A 176 5.30 -2.61 19.78
CA PHE A 176 4.97 -1.46 18.95
C PHE A 176 5.42 -0.11 19.52
N GLY A 177 6.21 -0.12 20.61
CA GLY A 177 6.82 1.08 21.18
C GLY A 177 5.81 2.10 21.70
N ILE A 178 4.71 1.62 22.34
CA ILE A 178 3.66 2.46 22.92
C ILE A 178 3.44 2.22 24.42
N SER A 179 4.32 1.46 25.10
CA SER A 179 4.19 1.13 26.54
C SER A 179 4.03 2.38 27.41
N ASP A 180 4.84 3.41 27.20
CA ASP A 180 4.82 4.64 28.00
C ASP A 180 3.54 5.47 27.82
N ALA A 181 2.78 5.19 26.77
CA ALA A 181 1.55 5.89 26.45
C ALA A 181 0.27 5.10 26.79
N LEU A 182 0.39 3.83 27.21
CA LEU A 182 -0.75 2.95 27.42
C LEU A 182 -1.82 3.54 28.35
N ASP A 183 -1.43 4.23 29.40
CA ASP A 183 -2.36 4.79 30.40
C ASP A 183 -2.82 6.21 30.04
N GLN A 184 -2.43 6.73 28.88
CA GLN A 184 -2.91 8.01 28.34
C GLN A 184 -4.14 7.80 27.48
N MET A 185 -5.02 8.82 27.44
CA MET A 185 -6.21 8.84 26.58
C MET A 185 -5.80 8.90 25.10
N VAL A 186 -6.36 8.01 24.29
CA VAL A 186 -6.04 7.90 22.84
C VAL A 186 -6.37 9.17 22.04
N GLY A 187 -7.32 9.98 22.52
CA GLY A 187 -7.61 11.29 21.94
C GLY A 187 -6.42 12.24 21.92
N GLY A 188 -5.45 12.07 22.82
CA GLY A 188 -4.21 12.85 22.90
C GLY A 188 -3.04 12.25 22.10
N TYR A 189 -3.21 11.09 21.46
CA TYR A 189 -2.15 10.43 20.69
C TYR A 189 -1.86 11.15 19.38
N SER A 190 -0.58 11.16 18.98
CA SER A 190 -0.20 11.53 17.62
C SER A 190 -0.74 10.49 16.60
N THR A 191 -0.74 10.84 15.31
CA THR A 191 -1.15 9.90 14.26
C THR A 191 -0.30 8.63 14.30
N GLY A 192 1.02 8.75 14.47
CA GLY A 192 1.92 7.61 14.60
C GLY A 192 1.63 6.74 15.82
N MET A 193 1.34 7.33 16.98
CA MET A 193 0.94 6.58 18.16
C MET A 193 -0.39 5.83 17.95
N LYS A 194 -1.36 6.46 17.28
CA LYS A 194 -2.63 5.80 16.91
C LYS A 194 -2.41 4.62 15.98
N THR A 195 -1.55 4.78 14.97
CA THR A 195 -1.19 3.68 14.06
C THR A 195 -0.52 2.53 14.81
N ARG A 196 0.47 2.81 15.66
CA ARG A 196 1.14 1.78 16.47
C ARG A 196 0.18 1.05 17.41
N LEU A 197 -0.75 1.76 18.05
CA LEU A 197 -1.79 1.15 18.87
C LEU A 197 -2.73 0.27 18.04
N ALA A 198 -3.09 0.69 16.81
CA ALA A 198 -3.93 -0.11 15.91
C ALA A 198 -3.21 -1.38 15.44
N LEU A 199 -1.90 -1.29 15.15
CA LEU A 199 -1.06 -2.45 14.83
C LEU A 199 -0.96 -3.40 16.04
N ALA A 200 -0.68 -2.89 17.25
CA ALA A 200 -0.66 -3.69 18.47
C ALA A 200 -1.99 -4.43 18.69
N ARG A 201 -3.11 -3.74 18.49
CA ARG A 201 -4.46 -4.33 18.58
C ARG A 201 -4.66 -5.43 17.55
N SER A 202 -4.16 -5.26 16.32
CA SER A 202 -4.37 -6.22 15.24
C SER A 202 -3.66 -7.56 15.45
N VAL A 203 -2.60 -7.61 16.25
CA VAL A 203 -1.82 -8.83 16.53
C VAL A 203 -2.10 -9.42 17.92
N LEU A 204 -2.94 -8.79 18.70
CA LEU A 204 -3.17 -9.14 20.10
C LEU A 204 -3.67 -10.59 20.27
N HIS A 205 -4.51 -11.05 19.36
CA HIS A 205 -5.14 -12.39 19.34
C HIS A 205 -4.37 -13.41 18.49
N ASP A 206 -3.12 -13.11 18.12
CA ASP A 206 -2.23 -13.98 17.33
C ASP A 206 -2.85 -14.46 16.00
N PRO A 207 -3.30 -13.56 15.13
CA PRO A 207 -3.94 -13.91 13.86
C PRO A 207 -2.95 -14.50 12.87
N GLN A 208 -3.42 -15.34 11.94
CA GLN A 208 -2.59 -15.87 10.85
C GLN A 208 -2.44 -14.91 9.69
N LEU A 209 -3.44 -14.05 9.45
CA LEU A 209 -3.47 -13.08 8.36
C LEU A 209 -3.65 -11.66 8.89
N LEU A 210 -2.76 -10.77 8.51
CA LEU A 210 -2.80 -9.34 8.82
C LEU A 210 -3.19 -8.56 7.56
N LEU A 211 -4.18 -7.68 7.68
CA LEU A 211 -4.74 -6.91 6.58
C LEU A 211 -4.64 -5.42 6.91
N TYR A 212 -3.78 -4.69 6.21
CA TYR A 212 -3.46 -3.30 6.50
C TYR A 212 -3.83 -2.39 5.33
N ASP A 213 -4.78 -1.49 5.55
CA ASP A 213 -5.25 -0.55 4.53
C ASP A 213 -4.60 0.82 4.74
N GLU A 214 -3.60 1.15 3.94
CA GLU A 214 -2.82 2.40 3.98
C GLU A 214 -2.28 2.75 5.38
N PRO A 215 -1.53 1.85 6.06
CA PRO A 215 -1.15 2.01 7.47
C PRO A 215 -0.20 3.18 7.73
N THR A 216 0.46 3.71 6.71
CA THR A 216 1.40 4.84 6.77
C THR A 216 0.75 6.17 6.41
N SER A 217 -0.55 6.17 6.04
CA SER A 217 -1.25 7.37 5.61
C SER A 217 -1.26 8.46 6.68
N GLY A 218 -0.78 9.65 6.32
CA GLY A 218 -0.73 10.81 7.23
C GLY A 218 0.39 10.77 8.26
N LEU A 219 1.35 9.86 8.11
CA LEU A 219 2.59 9.83 8.89
C LEU A 219 3.67 10.68 8.23
N ASP A 220 4.60 11.19 9.04
CA ASP A 220 5.86 11.71 8.55
C ASP A 220 6.76 10.56 8.04
N PRO A 221 7.79 10.85 7.22
CA PRO A 221 8.63 9.81 6.64
C PRO A 221 9.30 8.88 7.66
N GLU A 222 9.79 9.43 8.79
CA GLU A 222 10.47 8.64 9.81
C GLU A 222 9.49 7.67 10.50
N SER A 223 8.29 8.16 10.86
CA SER A 223 7.21 7.34 11.41
C SER A 223 6.74 6.27 10.43
N SER A 224 6.68 6.61 9.12
CA SER A 224 6.32 5.65 8.06
C SER A 224 7.33 4.51 7.97
N TYR A 225 8.63 4.81 7.94
CA TYR A 225 9.68 3.80 7.93
C TYR A 225 9.60 2.88 9.14
N ALA A 226 9.42 3.45 10.35
CA ALA A 226 9.29 2.65 11.57
C ALA A 226 8.06 1.71 11.52
N VAL A 227 6.94 2.16 10.95
CA VAL A 227 5.73 1.32 10.77
C VAL A 227 5.99 0.21 9.74
N LEU A 228 6.66 0.51 8.62
CA LEU A 228 6.99 -0.49 7.60
C LEU A 228 7.96 -1.55 8.14
N ASP A 229 8.93 -1.17 8.96
CA ASP A 229 9.83 -2.12 9.63
C ASP A 229 9.06 -3.04 10.59
N MET A 230 8.13 -2.49 11.37
CA MET A 230 7.26 -3.29 12.23
C MET A 230 6.41 -4.27 11.43
N ILE A 231 5.87 -3.85 10.26
CA ILE A 231 5.10 -4.72 9.37
C ILE A 231 6.00 -5.83 8.79
N ARG A 232 7.23 -5.51 8.40
CA ARG A 232 8.20 -6.49 7.90
C ARG A 232 8.51 -7.57 8.93
N GLU A 233 8.63 -7.20 10.19
CA GLU A 233 8.88 -8.16 11.27
C GLU A 233 7.73 -9.16 11.47
N MET A 234 6.50 -8.86 11.02
CA MET A 234 5.34 -9.74 11.22
C MET A 234 5.53 -11.11 10.57
N THR A 235 6.16 -11.18 9.40
CA THR A 235 6.41 -12.46 8.73
C THR A 235 7.42 -13.32 9.48
N SER A 236 8.39 -12.72 10.18
CA SER A 236 9.33 -13.44 11.03
C SER A 236 8.65 -14.10 12.25
N PHE A 237 7.47 -13.63 12.62
CA PHE A 237 6.62 -14.22 13.67
C PHE A 237 5.57 -15.21 13.11
N GLY A 238 5.61 -15.47 11.81
CA GLY A 238 4.74 -16.46 11.16
C GLY A 238 3.39 -15.91 10.69
N HIS A 239 3.22 -14.57 10.65
CA HIS A 239 2.03 -13.96 10.08
C HIS A 239 2.16 -13.81 8.56
N THR A 240 1.06 -13.98 7.83
CA THR A 240 0.92 -13.55 6.44
C THR A 240 0.38 -12.12 6.43
N VAL A 241 0.89 -11.25 5.58
CA VAL A 241 0.49 -9.85 5.54
C VAL A 241 -0.06 -9.47 4.16
N VAL A 242 -1.18 -8.79 4.13
CA VAL A 242 -1.69 -8.06 2.96
C VAL A 242 -1.71 -6.58 3.30
N MET A 243 -0.97 -5.77 2.57
CA MET A 243 -0.92 -4.32 2.76
C MET A 243 -1.38 -3.59 1.51
N CYS A 244 -2.33 -2.66 1.67
CA CYS A 244 -2.71 -1.73 0.61
C CYS A 244 -1.88 -0.47 0.71
N THR A 245 -1.34 -0.01 -0.41
CA THR A 245 -0.70 1.30 -0.53
C THR A 245 -0.85 1.85 -1.95
N HIS A 246 -0.69 3.15 -2.10
CA HIS A 246 -0.54 3.82 -3.40
C HIS A 246 0.88 4.34 -3.59
N LEU A 247 1.79 4.12 -2.63
CA LEU A 247 3.16 4.59 -2.62
C LEU A 247 4.12 3.49 -3.11
N LEU A 248 4.71 3.71 -4.28
CA LEU A 248 5.61 2.74 -4.93
C LEU A 248 6.83 2.41 -4.06
N GLY A 249 7.43 3.43 -3.42
CA GLY A 249 8.60 3.21 -2.55
C GLY A 249 8.32 2.33 -1.34
N GLU A 250 7.10 2.34 -0.79
CA GLU A 250 6.70 1.42 0.29
C GLU A 250 6.59 -0.02 -0.23
N ALA A 251 5.95 -0.19 -1.41
CA ALA A 251 5.80 -1.49 -2.03
C ALA A 251 7.16 -2.10 -2.40
N GLU A 252 8.06 -1.33 -3.03
CA GLU A 252 9.39 -1.79 -3.43
C GLU A 252 10.25 -2.21 -2.23
N GLY A 253 10.16 -1.44 -1.14
CA GLY A 253 10.89 -1.74 0.08
C GLY A 253 10.34 -2.91 0.89
N LEU A 254 9.08 -3.34 0.72
CA LEU A 254 8.37 -4.24 1.63
C LEU A 254 7.87 -5.53 0.98
N ALA A 255 7.43 -5.50 -0.28
CA ALA A 255 6.67 -6.59 -0.89
C ALA A 255 7.52 -7.81 -1.25
N ASP A 256 7.10 -8.99 -0.83
CA ASP A 256 7.52 -10.28 -1.38
C ASP A 256 6.69 -10.63 -2.64
N HIS A 257 5.42 -10.20 -2.64
CA HIS A 257 4.48 -10.34 -3.73
C HIS A 257 3.71 -9.05 -3.94
N ILE A 258 3.48 -8.64 -5.17
CA ILE A 258 2.69 -7.46 -5.51
C ILE A 258 1.50 -7.83 -6.38
N VAL A 259 0.42 -7.09 -6.20
CA VAL A 259 -0.76 -7.09 -7.07
C VAL A 259 -0.99 -5.64 -7.49
N MET A 260 -0.72 -5.30 -8.74
CA MET A 260 -1.00 -3.96 -9.26
C MET A 260 -2.46 -3.86 -9.65
N MET A 261 -3.20 -3.00 -8.96
CA MET A 261 -4.63 -2.83 -9.15
C MET A 261 -4.95 -1.51 -9.84
N GLU A 262 -5.90 -1.57 -10.79
CA GLU A 262 -6.48 -0.40 -11.44
C GLU A 262 -7.96 -0.64 -11.71
N ALA A 263 -8.82 0.32 -11.39
CA ALA A 263 -10.27 0.30 -11.67
C ALA A 263 -10.97 -1.03 -11.29
N GLY A 264 -10.59 -1.66 -10.19
CA GLY A 264 -11.19 -2.89 -9.69
C GLY A 264 -10.61 -4.19 -10.25
N THR A 265 -9.60 -4.12 -11.12
CA THR A 265 -8.93 -5.28 -11.74
C THR A 265 -7.48 -5.41 -11.26
N ALA A 266 -6.91 -6.61 -11.34
CA ALA A 266 -5.48 -6.83 -11.20
C ALA A 266 -4.81 -6.78 -12.57
N LEU A 267 -3.95 -5.78 -12.81
CA LEU A 267 -3.20 -5.66 -14.06
C LEU A 267 -2.09 -6.71 -14.16
N ILE A 268 -1.41 -6.96 -13.05
CA ILE A 268 -0.34 -7.98 -12.93
C ILE A 268 -0.20 -8.40 -11.46
N SER A 269 0.23 -9.63 -11.26
CA SER A 269 0.52 -10.20 -9.93
C SER A 269 1.77 -11.06 -10.01
N GLY A 270 2.61 -11.03 -8.95
CA GLY A 270 3.85 -11.80 -8.86
C GLY A 270 4.88 -11.17 -7.92
N SER A 271 6.06 -11.80 -7.79
CA SER A 271 7.15 -11.17 -7.03
C SER A 271 7.71 -9.96 -7.80
N PRO A 272 8.09 -8.87 -7.11
CA PRO A 272 8.69 -7.69 -7.77
C PRO A 272 9.86 -8.04 -8.68
N THR A 273 10.75 -8.93 -8.21
CA THR A 273 11.94 -9.35 -8.94
C THR A 273 11.58 -10.13 -10.21
N GLU A 274 10.67 -11.10 -10.12
CA GLU A 274 10.24 -11.88 -11.30
C GLU A 274 9.54 -11.03 -12.33
N LEU A 275 8.64 -10.13 -11.87
CA LEU A 275 7.92 -9.23 -12.74
C LEU A 275 8.87 -8.26 -13.44
N THR A 276 9.78 -7.63 -12.70
CA THR A 276 10.78 -6.72 -13.29
C THR A 276 11.67 -7.46 -14.28
N HIS A 277 12.16 -8.66 -13.93
CA HIS A 277 13.00 -9.47 -14.83
C HIS A 277 12.24 -9.95 -16.08
N ARG A 278 10.93 -10.20 -15.99
CA ARG A 278 10.11 -10.56 -17.16
C ARG A 278 10.05 -9.45 -18.21
N TYR A 279 9.99 -8.18 -17.75
CA TYR A 279 9.96 -7.02 -18.64
C TYR A 279 11.35 -6.58 -19.06
N TRP A 280 12.34 -6.70 -18.20
CA TRP A 280 13.74 -6.33 -18.45
C TRP A 280 14.65 -7.44 -17.93
N PRO A 281 14.94 -8.44 -18.79
CA PRO A 281 15.85 -9.52 -18.40
C PRO A 281 17.27 -9.03 -18.15
N ASN A 282 17.61 -7.86 -18.68
CA ASN A 282 18.93 -7.25 -18.58
C ASN A 282 18.86 -5.81 -18.07
N PRO A 283 19.89 -5.35 -17.31
CA PRO A 283 20.04 -3.95 -16.98
C PRO A 283 20.11 -3.04 -18.21
N ILE A 284 19.77 -1.77 -18.03
CA ILE A 284 19.75 -0.78 -19.08
C ILE A 284 20.89 0.20 -18.90
N LEU A 285 21.62 0.48 -20.00
CA LEU A 285 22.62 1.55 -20.05
C LEU A 285 22.12 2.63 -21.02
N THR A 286 21.83 3.82 -20.49
CA THR A 286 21.51 4.97 -21.33
C THR A 286 22.78 5.79 -21.59
N LEU A 287 23.06 6.03 -22.87
CA LEU A 287 24.19 6.81 -23.34
C LEU A 287 23.71 8.01 -24.15
N ASP A 288 24.39 9.15 -23.97
CA ASP A 288 24.27 10.31 -24.84
C ASP A 288 25.64 10.87 -25.21
N ALA A 289 25.76 11.56 -26.33
CA ALA A 289 26.99 12.11 -26.83
C ALA A 289 26.75 13.42 -27.60
N GLU A 290 27.80 14.24 -27.80
CA GLU A 290 27.73 15.44 -28.63
C GLU A 290 27.23 15.14 -30.05
N ASP A 291 27.67 14.01 -30.66
CA ASP A 291 27.08 13.44 -31.87
C ASP A 291 26.48 12.09 -31.56
N THR A 292 25.17 12.05 -31.36
CA THR A 292 24.43 10.82 -31.01
C THR A 292 24.48 9.74 -32.08
N ARG A 293 24.79 10.10 -33.37
CA ARG A 293 24.87 9.14 -34.47
C ARG A 293 26.02 8.15 -34.28
N LEU A 294 27.09 8.58 -33.65
CA LEU A 294 28.27 7.75 -33.39
C LEU A 294 27.99 6.66 -32.35
N LEU A 295 26.94 6.82 -31.54
CA LEU A 295 26.52 5.81 -30.55
C LEU A 295 25.92 4.56 -31.15
N ASP A 296 25.55 4.54 -32.45
CA ASP A 296 25.02 3.34 -33.12
C ASP A 296 26.01 2.17 -33.10
N ARG A 297 27.31 2.46 -33.02
CA ARG A 297 28.36 1.44 -32.87
C ARG A 297 28.25 0.61 -31.60
N SER A 298 27.68 1.19 -30.53
CA SER A 298 27.50 0.50 -29.27
C SER A 298 26.59 -0.72 -29.36
N ALA A 299 25.72 -0.78 -30.36
CA ALA A 299 24.87 -1.94 -30.65
C ALA A 299 25.67 -3.25 -30.92
N SER A 300 26.92 -3.12 -31.35
CA SER A 300 27.76 -4.27 -31.75
C SER A 300 28.76 -4.67 -30.64
N PHE A 301 28.73 -4.02 -29.47
CA PHE A 301 29.70 -4.32 -28.41
C PHE A 301 29.36 -5.63 -27.71
N PRO A 302 30.40 -6.39 -27.30
CA PRO A 302 30.20 -7.60 -26.53
C PRO A 302 29.40 -7.32 -25.23
N GLY A 303 28.38 -8.13 -24.97
CA GLY A 303 27.53 -7.99 -23.80
C GLY A 303 26.35 -7.01 -23.98
N VAL A 304 26.16 -6.44 -25.17
CA VAL A 304 24.96 -5.71 -25.51
C VAL A 304 23.94 -6.68 -26.10
N ALA A 305 22.86 -6.93 -25.37
CA ALA A 305 21.77 -7.83 -25.76
C ALA A 305 20.68 -7.12 -26.57
N GLY A 306 20.49 -5.82 -26.31
CA GLY A 306 19.47 -5.01 -26.99
C GLY A 306 19.94 -3.57 -27.24
N TYR A 307 19.40 -2.95 -28.28
CA TYR A 307 19.71 -1.57 -28.66
C TYR A 307 18.44 -0.83 -29.07
N ARG A 308 18.27 0.40 -28.56
CA ARG A 308 17.22 1.31 -29.01
C ARG A 308 17.71 2.74 -29.04
N ARG A 309 17.39 3.46 -30.12
CA ARG A 309 17.63 4.89 -30.21
C ARG A 309 16.44 5.65 -29.63
N ASP A 310 16.74 6.60 -28.76
CA ASP A 310 15.80 7.57 -28.20
C ASP A 310 16.14 9.00 -28.68
N PRO A 311 15.23 9.96 -28.59
CA PRO A 311 15.51 11.36 -28.92
C PRO A 311 16.68 11.96 -28.11
N SER A 312 16.96 11.43 -26.91
CA SER A 312 17.98 11.88 -25.96
C SER A 312 19.22 10.97 -25.93
N GLY A 313 19.46 10.14 -26.98
CA GLY A 313 20.61 9.25 -27.00
C GLY A 313 20.28 7.83 -27.43
N VAL A 314 20.95 6.85 -26.83
CA VAL A 314 20.71 5.42 -27.06
C VAL A 314 20.50 4.70 -25.73
N ARG A 315 19.67 3.67 -25.77
CA ARG A 315 19.53 2.69 -24.67
C ARG A 315 20.03 1.35 -25.12
N LEU A 316 20.86 0.76 -24.27
CA LEU A 316 21.42 -0.56 -24.46
C LEU A 316 20.87 -1.47 -23.35
N GLU A 317 20.49 -2.68 -23.67
CA GLU A 317 20.38 -3.75 -22.71
C GLU A 317 21.75 -4.42 -22.58
N VAL A 318 22.30 -4.47 -21.39
CA VAL A 318 23.63 -5.06 -21.13
C VAL A 318 23.47 -6.29 -20.25
N ASP A 319 24.21 -7.35 -20.57
CA ASP A 319 24.15 -8.61 -19.80
C ASP A 319 24.69 -8.44 -18.36
N ASP A 320 25.61 -7.47 -18.15
CA ASP A 320 26.18 -7.18 -16.84
C ASP A 320 26.63 -5.71 -16.77
N LEU A 321 26.23 -4.98 -15.73
CA LEU A 321 26.68 -3.61 -15.50
C LEU A 321 28.20 -3.49 -15.33
N ARG A 322 28.91 -4.56 -14.94
CA ARG A 322 30.38 -4.58 -14.87
C ARG A 322 31.05 -4.35 -16.22
N ARG A 323 30.31 -4.50 -17.33
CA ARG A 323 30.81 -4.20 -18.69
C ARG A 323 30.70 -2.72 -19.06
N VAL A 324 29.98 -1.93 -18.30
CA VAL A 324 29.79 -0.50 -18.60
C VAL A 324 31.12 0.25 -18.74
N PRO A 325 32.14 0.05 -17.87
CA PRO A 325 33.45 0.69 -18.06
C PRO A 325 34.11 0.34 -19.40
N ASP A 326 34.03 -0.92 -19.84
CA ASP A 326 34.67 -1.37 -21.10
C ASP A 326 33.93 -0.77 -22.31
N ILE A 327 32.61 -0.71 -22.26
CA ILE A 327 31.76 -0.07 -23.30
C ILE A 327 32.14 1.42 -23.41
N VAL A 328 32.20 2.11 -22.27
CA VAL A 328 32.54 3.54 -22.20
C VAL A 328 33.98 3.78 -22.71
N ALA A 329 34.95 2.97 -22.28
CA ALA A 329 36.34 3.09 -22.71
C ALA A 329 36.46 2.90 -24.23
N SER A 330 35.73 1.93 -24.81
CA SER A 330 35.75 1.67 -26.26
C SER A 330 35.16 2.87 -27.05
N LEU A 331 34.04 3.45 -26.57
CA LEU A 331 33.45 4.62 -27.20
C LEU A 331 34.37 5.86 -27.14
N ILE A 332 35.05 6.07 -26.02
CA ILE A 332 36.04 7.16 -25.87
C ILE A 332 37.25 6.93 -26.79
N ALA A 333 37.73 5.69 -26.89
CA ALA A 333 38.84 5.33 -27.78
C ALA A 333 38.48 5.58 -29.26
N ASP A 334 37.23 5.44 -29.64
CA ASP A 334 36.69 5.78 -30.95
C ASP A 334 36.48 7.29 -31.19
N GLY A 335 36.87 8.12 -30.19
CA GLY A 335 36.78 9.58 -30.27
C GLY A 335 35.39 10.13 -29.95
N ILE A 336 34.49 9.32 -29.40
CA ILE A 336 33.12 9.75 -29.06
C ILE A 336 33.15 10.53 -27.75
N ARG A 337 32.59 11.73 -27.77
CA ARG A 337 32.48 12.59 -26.59
C ARG A 337 31.13 12.35 -25.93
N LEU A 338 31.13 11.47 -24.91
CA LEU A 338 29.94 11.14 -24.13
C LEU A 338 29.54 12.33 -23.27
N THR A 339 28.25 12.63 -23.25
CA THR A 339 27.62 13.65 -22.40
C THR A 339 26.81 13.05 -21.27
N ARG A 340 26.39 11.75 -21.46
CA ARG A 340 25.65 10.99 -20.43
C ARG A 340 26.06 9.52 -20.46
N VAL A 341 26.27 8.96 -19.28
CA VAL A 341 26.42 7.54 -19.02
C VAL A 341 25.59 7.21 -17.79
N ASP A 342 24.49 6.53 -17.98
CA ASP A 342 23.50 6.28 -16.94
C ASP A 342 23.12 4.80 -16.92
N PRO A 343 23.84 3.98 -16.10
CA PRO A 343 23.47 2.60 -15.87
C PRO A 343 22.24 2.54 -14.96
N HIS A 344 21.23 1.80 -15.37
CA HIS A 344 19.96 1.68 -14.67
C HIS A 344 19.52 0.23 -14.52
N VAL A 345 19.22 -0.17 -13.30
CA VAL A 345 18.49 -1.41 -13.02
C VAL A 345 17.03 -1.05 -12.91
N PRO A 346 16.16 -1.59 -13.79
CA PRO A 346 14.74 -1.28 -13.76
C PRO A 346 14.13 -1.58 -12.38
N THR A 347 13.32 -0.65 -11.90
CA THR A 347 12.69 -0.67 -10.58
C THR A 347 11.21 -1.07 -10.67
N LEU A 348 10.57 -1.24 -9.52
CA LEU A 348 9.13 -1.41 -9.43
C LEU A 348 8.37 -0.19 -10.01
N GLU A 349 8.94 1.01 -9.88
CA GLU A 349 8.37 2.23 -10.46
C GLU A 349 8.35 2.18 -11.98
N ASP A 350 9.44 1.75 -12.62
CA ASP A 350 9.50 1.55 -14.07
C ASP A 350 8.47 0.54 -14.54
N LEU A 351 8.32 -0.56 -13.79
CA LEU A 351 7.35 -1.62 -14.07
C LEU A 351 5.92 -1.07 -13.98
N TYR A 352 5.60 -0.35 -12.92
CA TYR A 352 4.27 0.25 -12.69
C TYR A 352 3.84 1.15 -13.86
N PHE A 353 4.70 2.09 -14.26
CA PHE A 353 4.38 3.00 -15.35
C PHE A 353 4.33 2.29 -16.71
N THR A 354 5.14 1.26 -16.91
CA THR A 354 5.12 0.48 -18.16
C THR A 354 3.82 -0.29 -18.29
N ILE A 355 3.40 -1.01 -17.27
CA ILE A 355 2.15 -1.77 -17.26
C ILE A 355 0.93 -0.85 -17.45
N ARG A 356 0.86 0.27 -16.76
CA ARG A 356 -0.25 1.22 -16.90
C ARG A 356 -0.36 1.79 -18.30
N ARG A 357 0.77 2.06 -18.95
CA ARG A 357 0.80 2.51 -20.35
C ARG A 357 0.30 1.44 -21.30
N GLU A 358 0.71 0.18 -21.12
CA GLU A 358 0.26 -0.94 -21.93
C GLU A 358 -1.23 -1.22 -21.77
N ALA A 359 -1.73 -1.08 -20.55
CA ALA A 359 -3.16 -1.20 -20.24
C ALA A 359 -4.01 -0.01 -20.75
N GLY A 360 -3.39 1.00 -21.38
CA GLY A 360 -4.09 2.20 -21.84
C GLY A 360 -4.62 3.11 -20.73
N VAL A 361 -4.15 2.92 -19.51
CA VAL A 361 -4.59 3.65 -18.32
C VAL A 361 -3.64 4.84 -18.09
N GLY A 362 -4.07 6.02 -18.51
CA GLY A 362 -3.40 7.29 -18.21
C GLY A 362 -2.15 7.58 -19.04
N ALA A 363 -2.13 8.74 -19.66
CA ALA A 363 -0.90 9.34 -20.16
C ALA A 363 -0.08 9.80 -18.96
N LEU A 364 1.25 9.52 -18.99
CA LEU A 364 2.28 10.18 -18.18
C LEU A 364 2.78 9.43 -16.93
N GLY A 365 3.72 8.57 -17.17
CA GLY A 365 4.89 8.34 -16.34
C GLY A 365 6.08 8.17 -17.26
N ALA A 366 7.23 8.71 -16.88
CA ALA A 366 8.49 8.58 -17.65
C ALA A 366 9.12 7.18 -17.46
N GLY A 367 8.31 6.12 -17.36
CA GLY A 367 8.79 4.75 -17.23
C GLY A 367 9.69 4.34 -18.40
N ILE A 368 10.73 3.58 -18.13
CA ILE A 368 11.65 3.05 -19.14
C ILE A 368 10.94 1.91 -19.86
N ALA A 369 10.54 2.14 -21.12
CA ALA A 369 9.93 1.08 -21.90
C ALA A 369 10.96 -0.02 -22.24
N PRO A 370 10.57 -1.30 -22.17
CA PRO A 370 11.44 -2.40 -22.57
C PRO A 370 11.87 -2.29 -24.02
N ILE A 371 13.07 -2.76 -24.31
CA ILE A 371 13.59 -2.86 -25.67
C ILE A 371 13.06 -4.16 -26.26
N THR A 372 12.02 -4.09 -27.08
CA THR A 372 11.55 -5.27 -27.80
C THR A 372 12.54 -5.61 -28.93
N THR A 373 13.38 -6.60 -28.71
CA THR A 373 14.08 -7.29 -29.81
C THR A 373 13.03 -8.15 -30.52
N GLY A 374 12.86 -7.98 -31.83
CA GLY A 374 11.76 -8.49 -32.64
C GLY A 374 11.65 -10.02 -32.77
N HIS A 375 11.86 -10.79 -31.71
CA HIS A 375 11.59 -12.23 -31.65
C HIS A 375 11.01 -12.56 -30.26
N GLY A 376 9.71 -12.45 -30.14
CA GLY A 376 8.95 -12.88 -28.97
C GLY A 376 7.66 -12.09 -28.87
N THR A 377 6.56 -12.69 -29.28
CA THR A 377 5.22 -12.23 -28.93
C THR A 377 5.15 -12.15 -27.41
N LEU A 378 4.97 -10.93 -26.89
CA LEU A 378 4.56 -10.73 -25.49
C LEU A 378 3.34 -11.63 -25.24
N PRO A 379 3.24 -12.28 -24.07
CA PRO A 379 2.01 -12.97 -23.71
C PRO A 379 0.91 -11.92 -23.70
N THR A 380 0.00 -12.04 -24.64
CA THR A 380 -1.23 -11.26 -24.71
C THR A 380 -1.97 -11.46 -23.40
N LEU A 381 -2.12 -10.42 -22.59
CA LEU A 381 -3.15 -10.36 -21.57
C LEU A 381 -4.45 -10.77 -22.26
N GLY A 382 -5.08 -11.83 -21.76
CA GLY A 382 -6.28 -12.40 -22.37
C GLY A 382 -7.38 -11.34 -22.49
N THR A 383 -7.42 -10.68 -23.63
CA THR A 383 -8.58 -9.89 -24.03
C THR A 383 -9.57 -10.84 -24.65
N THR A 384 -10.53 -11.30 -23.86
CA THR A 384 -11.82 -11.70 -24.40
C THR A 384 -12.48 -10.43 -24.93
N THR A 385 -12.37 -10.21 -26.22
CA THR A 385 -13.18 -9.22 -26.93
C THR A 385 -14.61 -9.67 -26.94
N PRO A 386 -15.56 -8.89 -26.41
CA PRO A 386 -16.93 -8.99 -26.89
C PRO A 386 -16.99 -8.14 -28.17
N ASP A 387 -17.45 -8.75 -29.26
CA ASP A 387 -17.90 -8.06 -30.46
C ASP A 387 -18.97 -7.03 -30.07
N ALA A 388 -18.57 -5.76 -29.94
CA ALA A 388 -19.47 -4.64 -29.88
C ALA A 388 -19.02 -3.62 -30.93
N GLN A 389 -19.81 -3.52 -31.99
CA GLN A 389 -19.71 -2.47 -32.98
C GLN A 389 -19.70 -1.11 -32.26
N VAL A 390 -18.52 -0.48 -32.23
CA VAL A 390 -18.36 0.89 -31.71
C VAL A 390 -18.88 1.83 -32.81
N ALA A 391 -20.00 2.48 -32.54
CA ALA A 391 -20.46 3.64 -33.32
C ALA A 391 -19.43 4.79 -33.13
N PRO A 392 -19.18 5.61 -34.16
CA PRO A 392 -18.19 6.67 -34.10
C PRO A 392 -18.56 7.70 -33.03
N ALA A 393 -17.60 7.98 -32.15
CA ALA A 393 -17.71 8.99 -31.10
C ALA A 393 -18.02 10.37 -31.70
N THR A 394 -19.15 10.92 -31.32
CA THR A 394 -19.52 12.32 -31.58
C THR A 394 -18.61 13.21 -30.75
N VAL A 395 -17.84 14.05 -31.43
CA VAL A 395 -17.01 15.10 -30.83
C VAL A 395 -17.95 16.04 -30.05
N PRO A 396 -17.69 16.31 -28.76
CA PRO A 396 -18.49 17.28 -28.03
C PRO A 396 -18.30 18.69 -28.63
N PRO A 397 -19.34 19.54 -28.60
CA PRO A 397 -19.26 20.90 -29.12
C PRO A 397 -18.25 21.73 -28.29
N PRO A 398 -17.63 22.78 -28.87
CA PRO A 398 -16.67 23.62 -28.17
C PRO A 398 -17.34 24.33 -26.99
N PHE A 399 -16.59 24.44 -25.90
CA PHE A 399 -16.98 25.08 -24.66
C PHE A 399 -17.45 26.54 -24.89
N ASP A 400 -18.70 26.85 -24.47
CA ASP A 400 -19.27 28.18 -24.53
C ASP A 400 -19.00 28.94 -23.22
N PRO A 401 -18.14 29.98 -23.21
CA PRO A 401 -17.83 30.73 -22.01
C PRO A 401 -18.98 31.58 -21.46
N ALA A 402 -20.15 31.64 -22.15
CA ALA A 402 -21.32 32.41 -21.70
C ALA A 402 -22.08 31.74 -20.54
N LEU A 403 -21.78 30.48 -20.20
CA LEU A 403 -22.39 29.73 -19.09
C LEU A 403 -21.84 30.06 -17.69
N LEU A 404 -20.84 30.94 -17.59
CA LEU A 404 -20.24 31.37 -16.31
C LEU A 404 -20.70 32.75 -15.82
N ALA A 405 -21.71 33.35 -16.43
CA ALA A 405 -22.31 34.60 -15.92
C ALA A 405 -23.16 34.33 -14.67
N PRO A 406 -22.98 35.08 -13.57
CA PRO A 406 -23.79 34.90 -12.37
C PRO A 406 -25.25 35.27 -12.63
N GLN A 407 -26.18 34.38 -12.30
CA GLN A 407 -27.59 34.59 -12.34
C GLN A 407 -28.01 35.65 -11.31
N PRO A 408 -28.89 36.64 -11.67
CA PRO A 408 -29.38 37.61 -10.72
C PRO A 408 -30.29 36.94 -9.69
N SER A 409 -30.04 37.20 -8.42
CA SER A 409 -30.82 36.74 -7.29
C SER A 409 -32.28 37.20 -7.41
N ALA A 410 -33.22 36.25 -7.43
CA ALA A 410 -34.65 36.50 -7.34
C ALA A 410 -34.98 37.11 -5.97
N GLY A 411 -35.51 38.34 -6.00
CA GLY A 411 -35.96 39.06 -4.82
C GLY A 411 -37.16 38.40 -4.18
N HIS A 412 -37.05 38.12 -2.89
CA HIS A 412 -38.21 37.78 -2.06
C HIS A 412 -38.99 39.08 -1.73
N THR A 413 -40.16 39.24 -2.30
CA THR A 413 -41.17 40.21 -1.87
C THR A 413 -41.78 39.74 -0.55
N SER A 414 -41.51 40.52 0.52
CA SER A 414 -42.17 40.40 1.81
C SER A 414 -43.59 41.00 1.70
N THR A 415 -44.61 40.22 1.87
CA THR A 415 -45.95 40.69 2.24
C THR A 415 -46.10 40.70 3.76
N GLY A 416 -46.25 41.89 4.30
CA GLY A 416 -46.51 42.10 5.73
C GLY A 416 -47.92 41.67 6.13
N HIS A 417 -48.02 41.20 7.34
CA HIS A 417 -49.25 41.26 8.15
C HIS A 417 -48.93 41.73 9.55
N THR A 418 -49.52 42.86 9.87
CA THR A 418 -49.59 43.56 11.14
C THR A 418 -50.58 42.92 12.08
N SER A 419 -50.31 43.13 13.36
CA SER A 419 -51.13 43.13 14.58
C SER A 419 -50.91 41.93 15.50
N GLY A 420 -50.66 42.11 16.75
CA GLY A 420 -51.06 43.00 17.76
C GLY A 420 -50.42 42.63 19.11
N THR A 421 -50.12 43.63 19.82
CA THR A 421 -49.99 43.91 21.22
C THR A 421 -50.43 42.84 22.25
N GLN A 422 -49.61 42.64 23.29
CA GLN A 422 -49.75 42.83 24.74
C GLN A 422 -48.84 41.84 25.44
N SER A 423 -47.82 42.30 26.17
CA SER A 423 -47.80 42.84 27.53
C SER A 423 -47.90 41.78 28.62
N THR A 424 -46.97 41.88 29.51
CA THR A 424 -46.98 41.75 30.96
C THR A 424 -46.31 40.47 31.53
N ASP A 425 -45.19 40.74 32.18
CA ASP A 425 -44.78 40.51 33.57
C ASP A 425 -44.57 39.09 34.12
N MET A 426 -43.40 38.96 34.55
CA MET A 426 -42.90 38.92 35.96
C MET A 426 -42.80 37.53 36.66
N ILE A 427 -41.69 37.42 37.32
CA ILE A 427 -41.42 36.77 38.66
C ILE A 427 -41.00 35.30 38.58
N GLN A 428 -39.73 35.05 38.81
CA GLN A 428 -38.99 34.87 40.09
C GLN A 428 -39.05 33.45 40.69
N GLU A 429 -37.85 32.96 40.93
CA GLU A 429 -37.40 32.13 42.06
C GLU A 429 -37.86 30.68 42.23
N GLY A 430 -36.88 29.84 42.50
CA GLY A 430 -37.03 28.71 43.40
C GLY A 430 -36.04 27.56 43.25
N ARG A 431 -34.95 27.74 43.95
CA ARG A 431 -34.09 26.67 44.51
C ARG A 431 -34.84 25.37 44.83
N ARG A 432 -34.28 24.23 44.44
CA ARG A 432 -33.68 23.24 45.34
C ARG A 432 -32.89 22.22 44.56
#